data_10d30e17dfb5c3313e96bb4a4207d62f
#
_entry.id   10d30e17dfb5c3313e96bb4a4207d62f
#
_cell.length_a   1.000
_cell.length_b   1.000
_cell.length_c   1.000
_cell.angle_alpha   90.00
_cell.angle_beta   90.00
_cell.angle_gamma   90.00
#
_symmetry.space_group_name_H-M   'P 1'
#
loop_
_entity.id
_entity.type
_entity.pdbx_description
1 polymer ?
#
loop_
_entity_poly.entity_id
_entity_poly.type
_entity_poly.pdbx_seq_one_letter_code
_entity_poly.pdbx_strand_id
1 'polypeptide(L)'
;MSETSKTPAEKPRVKPRPKGWSEVRAYLRDHPHTIREDADLLADIGLWIKADNIVEFGPAALARLSAAKTRENAARRELEATARANFAAQAQTHAAVVDLLEARNHADLARRIDETARLRFGLVAGVIAIERPGGVPAGWRGLPADGSDGLLGHTQLARMGEPRTAQALFGELGEQVGSVAMARMAIWTPARQGVLAFGSAEPNGFTEEMGAELVAFLARVVERTAERWPVL
;
A
#
# COMPACT_ATOMS: atom_id res chain seq x y z
N MET A 1 53.79 -45.05 6.10
CA MET A 1 54.25 -44.74 7.45
C MET A 1 55.08 -43.49 7.36
N SER A 2 54.57 -42.37 7.76
CA SER A 2 55.32 -41.14 7.99
C SER A 2 54.49 -40.31 8.97
N GLU A 3 54.97 -40.32 10.20
CA GLU A 3 54.43 -39.54 11.32
C GLU A 3 54.77 -38.06 11.14
N THR A 4 53.75 -37.22 11.09
CA THR A 4 53.88 -35.77 11.18
C THR A 4 53.85 -35.36 12.65
N SER A 5 54.99 -35.04 13.17
CA SER A 5 55.22 -34.48 14.49
C SER A 5 54.55 -33.15 14.65
N LYS A 6 53.59 -33.06 15.58
CA LYS A 6 52.87 -31.87 15.97
C LYS A 6 53.64 -31.09 17.00
N THR A 7 54.24 -29.97 16.60
CA THR A 7 54.93 -29.04 17.51
C THR A 7 53.92 -28.41 18.49
N PRO A 8 54.19 -28.40 19.78
CA PRO A 8 53.29 -27.77 20.77
C PRO A 8 53.34 -26.25 20.64
N ALA A 9 52.16 -25.63 20.59
CA ALA A 9 51.99 -24.18 20.60
C ALA A 9 52.59 -23.58 21.90
N GLU A 10 53.57 -22.72 21.72
CA GLU A 10 54.22 -21.96 22.79
C GLU A 10 53.20 -21.01 23.44
N LYS A 11 52.96 -21.18 24.75
CA LYS A 11 52.10 -20.30 25.54
C LYS A 11 52.70 -18.90 25.58
N PRO A 12 51.95 -17.83 25.40
CA PRO A 12 52.47 -16.46 25.44
C PRO A 12 53.09 -16.17 26.81
N ARG A 13 54.35 -15.79 26.83
CA ARG A 13 55.11 -15.38 28.02
C ARG A 13 54.49 -14.08 28.57
N VAL A 14 53.77 -14.19 29.68
CA VAL A 14 53.26 -13.03 30.43
C VAL A 14 54.48 -12.29 31.04
N LYS A 15 54.73 -11.07 30.53
CA LYS A 15 55.78 -10.20 31.08
C LYS A 15 55.47 -9.85 32.54
N PRO A 16 56.49 -9.78 33.43
CA PRO A 16 56.30 -9.47 34.86
C PRO A 16 55.66 -8.06 34.98
N ARG A 17 54.62 -7.96 35.79
CA ARG A 17 53.90 -6.69 36.06
C ARG A 17 54.80 -5.80 36.93
N PRO A 18 54.91 -4.49 36.65
CA PRO A 18 55.70 -3.57 37.45
C PRO A 18 55.14 -3.47 38.87
N LYS A 19 56.07 -3.23 39.84
CA LYS A 19 55.69 -2.93 41.22
C LYS A 19 54.83 -1.67 41.22
N GLY A 20 53.62 -1.73 41.80
CA GLY A 20 52.64 -0.61 41.74
C GLY A 20 51.57 -0.76 40.66
N TRP A 21 51.54 -1.87 39.93
CA TRP A 21 50.50 -2.06 38.90
C TRP A 21 49.06 -2.01 39.45
N SER A 22 48.86 -2.43 40.70
CA SER A 22 47.54 -2.34 41.36
C SER A 22 47.08 -0.88 41.56
N GLU A 23 48.02 0.00 41.90
CA GLU A 23 47.75 1.43 42.09
C GLU A 23 47.44 2.13 40.76
N VAL A 24 48.26 1.83 39.74
CA VAL A 24 48.03 2.33 38.38
C VAL A 24 46.68 1.88 37.87
N ARG A 25 46.33 0.61 38.08
CA ARG A 25 45.03 0.06 37.64
C ARG A 25 43.84 0.68 38.39
N ALA A 26 43.99 0.99 39.69
CA ALA A 26 42.97 1.67 40.46
C ALA A 26 42.79 3.09 39.95
N TYR A 27 43.90 3.84 39.78
CA TYR A 27 43.86 5.18 39.24
C TYR A 27 43.19 5.28 37.87
N LEU A 28 43.50 4.39 36.93
CA LEU A 28 42.92 4.35 35.60
C LEU A 28 41.44 3.95 35.62
N ARG A 29 40.99 3.19 36.59
CA ARG A 29 39.58 2.87 36.77
C ARG A 29 38.80 4.06 37.28
N ASP A 30 39.36 4.85 38.15
CA ASP A 30 38.73 6.04 38.72
C ASP A 30 38.79 7.25 37.75
N HIS A 31 39.77 7.23 36.83
CA HIS A 31 39.99 8.30 35.84
C HIS A 31 40.09 7.73 34.43
N PRO A 32 38.98 7.17 33.87
CA PRO A 32 39.00 6.47 32.58
C PRO A 32 39.26 7.40 31.37
N HIS A 33 39.05 8.71 31.53
CA HIS A 33 39.33 9.71 30.49
C HIS A 33 40.83 10.02 30.34
N THR A 34 41.66 9.81 31.35
CA THR A 34 43.08 10.14 31.29
C THR A 34 43.85 9.39 30.18
N ILE A 35 43.57 8.09 29.98
CA ILE A 35 44.15 7.33 28.87
C ILE A 35 43.41 7.66 27.54
N ARG A 36 42.11 7.90 27.61
CA ARG A 36 41.28 8.12 26.44
C ARG A 36 41.61 9.42 25.71
N GLU A 37 42.09 10.41 26.45
CA GLU A 37 42.43 11.74 25.92
C GLU A 37 43.91 11.89 25.61
N ASP A 38 44.79 10.97 26.04
CA ASP A 38 46.20 10.97 25.76
C ASP A 38 46.55 10.13 24.53
N ALA A 39 46.43 10.75 23.36
CA ALA A 39 46.66 10.12 22.06
C ALA A 39 48.12 9.69 21.88
N ASP A 40 49.08 10.41 22.49
CA ASP A 40 50.52 10.10 22.37
C ASP A 40 50.87 8.85 23.19
N LEU A 41 50.35 8.74 24.42
CA LEU A 41 50.51 7.54 25.24
C LEU A 41 49.89 6.31 24.58
N LEU A 42 48.68 6.45 24.02
CA LEU A 42 47.98 5.37 23.29
C LEU A 42 48.76 4.91 22.05
N ALA A 43 49.43 5.83 21.36
CA ALA A 43 50.28 5.50 20.21
C ALA A 43 51.56 4.75 20.69
N ASP A 44 52.22 5.20 21.75
CA ASP A 44 53.45 4.61 22.31
C ASP A 44 53.22 3.19 22.84
N ILE A 45 52.07 2.91 23.42
CA ILE A 45 51.71 1.56 23.90
C ILE A 45 51.07 0.69 22.81
N GLY A 46 50.97 1.18 21.55
CA GLY A 46 50.44 0.43 20.41
C GLY A 46 48.92 0.20 20.43
N LEU A 47 48.21 0.96 21.23
CA LEU A 47 46.72 0.95 21.28
C LEU A 47 46.07 2.01 20.40
N TRP A 48 46.87 2.92 19.86
CA TRP A 48 46.44 3.93 18.89
C TRP A 48 47.11 3.63 17.55
N ILE A 49 46.34 3.32 16.56
CA ILE A 49 46.81 3.24 15.18
C ILE A 49 46.62 4.64 14.60
N LYS A 50 47.71 5.38 14.41
CA LYS A 50 47.73 6.56 13.52
C LYS A 50 47.55 6.06 12.07
N ALA A 51 46.32 5.81 11.68
CA ALA A 51 46.00 5.61 10.29
C ALA A 51 45.37 6.91 9.80
N ASP A 52 45.98 7.57 8.84
CA ASP A 52 45.48 8.79 8.18
C ASP A 52 44.15 8.55 7.50
N ASN A 53 43.59 7.34 7.56
CA ASN A 53 42.34 6.91 6.96
C ASN A 53 41.31 6.31 7.97
N ILE A 54 41.49 6.49 9.27
CA ILE A 54 40.40 6.15 10.21
C ILE A 54 39.42 7.33 10.19
N VAL A 55 38.40 7.18 9.39
CA VAL A 55 37.20 8.02 9.51
C VAL A 55 36.57 7.68 10.86
N GLU A 56 36.79 8.56 11.87
CA GLU A 56 35.97 8.50 13.06
C GLU A 56 34.51 8.52 12.62
N PHE A 57 33.81 7.39 12.82
CA PHE A 57 32.35 7.37 12.75
C PHE A 57 31.82 8.17 13.96
N GLY A 58 32.02 9.47 13.91
CA GLY A 58 31.64 10.37 14.97
C GLY A 58 30.12 10.31 15.19
N PRO A 59 29.63 10.84 16.32
CA PRO A 59 28.22 10.84 16.69
C PRO A 59 27.30 11.33 15.57
N ALA A 60 27.78 12.23 14.71
CA ALA A 60 27.06 12.75 13.55
C ALA A 60 26.83 11.70 12.46
N ALA A 61 27.77 10.81 12.20
CA ALA A 61 27.62 9.72 11.22
C ALA A 61 26.63 8.66 11.74
N LEU A 62 26.72 8.31 13.03
CA LEU A 62 25.78 7.40 13.68
C LEU A 62 24.35 7.98 13.70
N ALA A 63 24.22 9.28 13.97
CA ALA A 63 22.92 9.96 13.92
C ALA A 63 22.32 9.95 12.50
N ARG A 64 23.12 10.20 11.46
CA ARG A 64 22.68 10.11 10.05
C ARG A 64 22.25 8.69 9.68
N LEU A 65 23.01 7.67 10.08
CA LEU A 65 22.69 6.27 9.82
C LEU A 65 21.39 5.86 10.55
N SER A 66 21.25 6.26 11.81
CA SER A 66 20.03 6.00 12.60
C SER A 66 18.80 6.68 11.98
N ALA A 67 18.95 7.94 11.54
CA ALA A 67 17.88 8.66 10.86
C ALA A 67 17.51 8.04 9.50
N ALA A 68 18.50 7.57 8.73
CA ALA A 68 18.27 6.84 7.48
C ALA A 68 17.52 5.53 7.72
N LYS A 69 17.95 4.73 8.70
CA LYS A 69 17.30 3.47 9.10
C LYS A 69 15.86 3.70 9.58
N THR A 70 15.61 4.77 10.32
CA THR A 70 14.25 5.13 10.78
C THR A 70 13.33 5.45 9.61
N ARG A 71 13.82 6.23 8.62
CA ARG A 71 13.06 6.55 7.39
C ARG A 71 12.79 5.31 6.56
N GLU A 72 13.78 4.45 6.37
CA GLU A 72 13.62 3.19 5.65
C GLU A 72 12.58 2.28 6.32
N ASN A 73 12.64 2.14 7.64
CA ASN A 73 11.65 1.36 8.39
C ASN A 73 10.24 1.96 8.32
N ALA A 74 10.11 3.30 8.29
CA ALA A 74 8.82 3.96 8.12
C ALA A 74 8.25 3.69 6.72
N ALA A 75 9.02 3.89 5.67
CA ALA A 75 8.63 3.61 4.29
C ALA A 75 8.25 2.13 4.09
N ARG A 76 9.00 1.21 4.69
CA ARG A 76 8.69 -0.21 4.64
C ARG A 76 7.34 -0.53 5.31
N ARG A 77 7.06 0.06 6.49
CA ARG A 77 5.77 -0.14 7.19
C ARG A 77 4.60 0.39 6.38
N GLU A 78 4.77 1.54 5.74
CA GLU A 78 3.77 2.13 4.87
C GLU A 78 3.49 1.23 3.65
N LEU A 79 4.54 0.73 3.01
CA LEU A 79 4.40 -0.23 1.90
C LEU A 79 3.69 -1.51 2.34
N GLU A 80 4.05 -2.08 3.50
CA GLU A 80 3.40 -3.27 4.04
C GLU A 80 1.92 -3.01 4.38
N ALA A 81 1.58 -1.84 4.90
CA ALA A 81 0.20 -1.45 5.19
C ALA A 81 -0.62 -1.33 3.89
N THR A 82 -0.08 -0.66 2.88
CA THR A 82 -0.70 -0.54 1.56
C THR A 82 -0.90 -1.91 0.89
N ALA A 83 0.10 -2.78 0.95
CA ALA A 83 -0.02 -4.13 0.39
C ALA A 83 -1.10 -4.96 1.08
N ARG A 84 -1.22 -4.87 2.41
CA ARG A 84 -2.30 -5.54 3.17
C ARG A 84 -3.68 -4.98 2.82
N ALA A 85 -3.80 -3.66 2.69
CA ALA A 85 -5.06 -3.02 2.29
C ALA A 85 -5.49 -3.46 0.88
N ASN A 86 -4.56 -3.48 -0.07
CA ASN A 86 -4.82 -3.96 -1.44
C ASN A 86 -5.24 -5.43 -1.46
N PHE A 87 -4.58 -6.30 -0.69
CA PHE A 87 -4.95 -7.71 -0.59
C PHE A 87 -6.35 -7.89 0.01
N ALA A 88 -6.69 -7.11 1.05
CA ALA A 88 -8.03 -7.14 1.65
C ALA A 88 -9.10 -6.67 0.65
N ALA A 89 -8.84 -5.58 -0.08
CA ALA A 89 -9.75 -5.08 -1.12
C ALA A 89 -9.96 -6.12 -2.25
N GLN A 90 -8.89 -6.80 -2.67
CA GLN A 90 -8.97 -7.88 -3.65
C GLN A 90 -9.81 -9.06 -3.14
N ALA A 91 -9.61 -9.50 -1.91
CA ALA A 91 -10.39 -10.57 -1.30
C ALA A 91 -11.87 -10.21 -1.19
N GLN A 92 -12.19 -8.97 -0.79
CA GLN A 92 -13.57 -8.47 -0.76
C GLN A 92 -14.19 -8.42 -2.16
N THR A 93 -13.42 -8.02 -3.18
CA THR A 93 -13.86 -7.99 -4.57
C THR A 93 -14.16 -9.40 -5.09
N HIS A 94 -13.32 -10.38 -4.80
CA HIS A 94 -13.58 -11.77 -5.19
C HIS A 94 -14.86 -12.33 -4.54
N ALA A 95 -15.09 -12.04 -3.26
CA ALA A 95 -16.31 -12.43 -2.60
C ALA A 95 -17.55 -11.74 -3.21
N ALA A 96 -17.42 -10.45 -3.56
CA ALA A 96 -18.48 -9.71 -4.26
C ALA A 96 -18.82 -10.34 -5.61
N VAL A 97 -17.81 -10.78 -6.38
CA VAL A 97 -18.03 -11.45 -7.67
C VAL A 97 -18.92 -12.69 -7.52
N VAL A 98 -18.65 -13.53 -6.52
CA VAL A 98 -19.47 -14.72 -6.26
C VAL A 98 -20.92 -14.34 -6.01
N ASP A 99 -21.17 -13.32 -5.17
CA ASP A 99 -22.52 -12.84 -4.88
C ASP A 99 -23.21 -12.26 -6.13
N LEU A 100 -22.50 -11.54 -6.99
CA LEU A 100 -23.04 -10.96 -8.22
C LEU A 100 -23.43 -12.04 -9.25
N LEU A 101 -22.64 -13.10 -9.35
CA LEU A 101 -22.92 -14.25 -10.25
C LEU A 101 -24.21 -14.98 -9.87
N GLU A 102 -24.65 -14.92 -8.62
CA GLU A 102 -25.90 -15.49 -8.15
C GLU A 102 -27.14 -14.66 -8.50
N ALA A 103 -26.98 -13.48 -9.11
CA ALA A 103 -28.09 -12.63 -9.49
C ALA A 103 -29.05 -13.38 -10.44
N ARG A 104 -30.36 -13.16 -10.24
CA ARG A 104 -31.44 -13.85 -10.95
C ARG A 104 -32.04 -13.04 -12.09
N ASN A 105 -31.88 -11.74 -12.07
CA ASN A 105 -32.36 -10.79 -13.09
C ASN A 105 -31.64 -9.43 -12.90
N HIS A 106 -31.91 -8.48 -13.78
CA HIS A 106 -31.31 -7.15 -13.74
C HIS A 106 -31.59 -6.38 -12.44
N ALA A 107 -32.81 -6.48 -11.90
CA ALA A 107 -33.17 -5.80 -10.65
C ALA A 107 -32.41 -6.40 -9.44
N ASP A 108 -32.29 -7.74 -9.41
CA ASP A 108 -31.52 -8.43 -8.37
C ASP A 108 -30.03 -8.10 -8.48
N LEU A 109 -29.49 -7.98 -9.69
CA LEU A 109 -28.11 -7.57 -9.92
C LEU A 109 -27.86 -6.14 -9.39
N ALA A 110 -28.76 -5.20 -9.68
CA ALA A 110 -28.65 -3.84 -9.15
C ALA A 110 -28.71 -3.79 -7.63
N ARG A 111 -29.63 -4.53 -7.03
CA ARG A 111 -29.74 -4.64 -5.57
C ARG A 111 -28.46 -5.20 -4.96
N ARG A 112 -27.89 -6.27 -5.54
CA ARG A 112 -26.64 -6.89 -5.05
C ARG A 112 -25.44 -5.95 -5.18
N ILE A 113 -25.37 -5.14 -6.22
CA ILE A 113 -24.33 -4.10 -6.37
C ILE A 113 -24.43 -3.08 -5.23
N ASP A 114 -25.63 -2.58 -4.93
CA ASP A 114 -25.82 -1.63 -3.83
C ASP A 114 -25.54 -2.26 -2.45
N GLU A 115 -26.02 -3.47 -2.22
CA GLU A 115 -25.71 -4.21 -0.98
C GLU A 115 -24.22 -4.49 -0.82
N THR A 116 -23.53 -4.88 -1.88
CA THR A 116 -22.08 -5.09 -1.89
C THR A 116 -21.34 -3.80 -1.54
N ALA A 117 -21.76 -2.68 -2.14
CA ALA A 117 -21.20 -1.37 -1.84
C ALA A 117 -21.32 -1.03 -0.35
N ARG A 118 -22.51 -1.16 0.20
CA ARG A 118 -22.78 -0.78 1.60
C ARG A 118 -22.22 -1.77 2.61
N LEU A 119 -22.44 -3.07 2.41
CA LEU A 119 -22.18 -4.08 3.45
C LEU A 119 -20.76 -4.62 3.40
N ARG A 120 -20.16 -4.72 2.19
CA ARG A 120 -18.78 -5.24 2.06
C ARG A 120 -17.74 -4.15 1.97
N PHE A 121 -18.03 -3.09 1.18
CA PHE A 121 -17.05 -2.05 0.94
C PHE A 121 -17.20 -0.84 1.88
N GLY A 122 -18.28 -0.78 2.69
CA GLY A 122 -18.53 0.36 3.59
C GLY A 122 -18.80 1.68 2.84
N LEU A 123 -19.32 1.60 1.63
CA LEU A 123 -19.61 2.73 0.77
C LEU A 123 -21.04 3.26 0.94
N VAL A 124 -21.33 4.44 0.42
CA VAL A 124 -22.67 5.05 0.45
C VAL A 124 -23.65 4.28 -0.43
N ALA A 125 -23.24 3.96 -1.66
CA ALA A 125 -24.07 3.25 -2.63
C ALA A 125 -23.24 2.66 -3.78
N GLY A 126 -23.84 1.65 -4.45
CA GLY A 126 -23.38 1.13 -5.73
C GLY A 126 -24.49 1.20 -6.76
N VAL A 127 -24.22 1.66 -7.97
CA VAL A 127 -25.22 1.92 -9.02
C VAL A 127 -24.76 1.37 -10.36
N ILE A 128 -25.70 0.78 -11.09
CA ILE A 128 -25.55 0.45 -12.50
C ILE A 128 -26.36 1.47 -13.31
N ALA A 129 -25.74 2.11 -14.28
CA ALA A 129 -26.37 3.06 -15.17
C ALA A 129 -26.21 2.62 -16.63
N ILE A 130 -27.20 2.91 -17.47
CA ILE A 130 -27.22 2.52 -18.89
C ILE A 130 -27.75 3.67 -19.75
N GLU A 131 -27.18 3.88 -20.92
CA GLU A 131 -27.59 4.92 -21.84
C GLU A 131 -28.91 4.60 -22.57
N ARG A 132 -29.65 5.65 -22.88
CA ARG A 132 -30.78 5.61 -23.81
C ARG A 132 -30.28 5.90 -25.25
N PRO A 133 -31.02 5.50 -26.32
CA PRO A 133 -32.34 4.90 -26.32
C PRO A 133 -32.33 3.41 -25.94
N GLY A 134 -33.51 2.95 -25.51
CA GLY A 134 -33.80 1.57 -25.13
C GLY A 134 -34.36 1.46 -23.72
N GLY A 135 -34.88 0.30 -23.37
CA GLY A 135 -35.40 0.03 -22.02
C GLY A 135 -34.33 0.14 -20.97
N VAL A 136 -34.65 0.75 -19.83
CA VAL A 136 -33.78 0.77 -18.65
C VAL A 136 -34.24 -0.35 -17.73
N PRO A 137 -33.39 -1.32 -17.41
CA PRO A 137 -33.79 -2.39 -16.50
C PRO A 137 -34.17 -1.88 -15.13
N ALA A 138 -35.11 -2.56 -14.47
CA ALA A 138 -35.53 -2.19 -13.12
C ALA A 138 -34.33 -2.14 -12.16
N GLY A 139 -34.26 -1.10 -11.35
CA GLY A 139 -33.16 -0.86 -10.42
C GLY A 139 -31.92 -0.18 -11.01
N TRP A 140 -31.83 -0.06 -12.35
CA TRP A 140 -30.76 0.65 -13.02
C TRP A 140 -31.09 2.13 -13.22
N ARG A 141 -30.08 2.97 -13.40
CA ARG A 141 -30.23 4.38 -13.74
C ARG A 141 -30.17 4.57 -15.24
N GLY A 142 -31.11 5.37 -15.80
CA GLY A 142 -31.06 5.78 -17.20
C GLY A 142 -30.19 7.00 -17.39
N LEU A 143 -29.22 6.92 -18.28
CA LEU A 143 -28.38 8.04 -18.71
C LEU A 143 -28.93 8.60 -20.03
N PRO A 144 -28.67 9.89 -20.33
CA PRO A 144 -28.90 10.41 -21.69
C PRO A 144 -27.93 9.70 -22.67
N ALA A 145 -28.15 9.89 -23.98
CA ALA A 145 -27.19 9.50 -24.99
C ALA A 145 -25.83 10.18 -24.70
N ASP A 146 -24.73 9.46 -24.89
CA ASP A 146 -23.37 9.91 -24.58
C ASP A 146 -23.14 10.26 -23.09
N GLY A 147 -24.04 9.86 -22.20
CA GLY A 147 -23.97 10.13 -20.77
C GLY A 147 -22.77 9.48 -20.11
N SER A 148 -22.33 8.31 -20.58
CA SER A 148 -21.11 7.65 -20.11
C SER A 148 -19.87 8.46 -20.45
N ASP A 149 -19.83 9.09 -21.61
CA ASP A 149 -18.74 9.97 -22.02
C ASP A 149 -18.71 11.27 -21.19
N GLY A 150 -19.88 11.80 -20.85
CA GLY A 150 -19.98 12.94 -19.94
C GLY A 150 -19.45 12.65 -18.52
N LEU A 151 -19.62 11.42 -18.06
CA LEU A 151 -19.17 10.98 -16.72
C LEU A 151 -17.68 10.63 -16.68
N LEU A 152 -17.20 9.89 -17.67
CA LEU A 152 -15.86 9.29 -17.69
C LEU A 152 -14.87 10.01 -18.61
N GLY A 153 -15.38 10.70 -19.65
CA GLY A 153 -14.60 11.16 -20.79
C GLY A 153 -14.60 10.13 -21.93
N HIS A 154 -14.35 10.56 -23.16
CA HIS A 154 -14.51 9.75 -24.38
C HIS A 154 -13.62 8.49 -24.44
N THR A 155 -12.43 8.53 -23.87
CA THR A 155 -11.44 7.44 -23.99
C THR A 155 -11.17 6.70 -22.68
N GLN A 156 -11.69 7.17 -21.56
CA GLN A 156 -11.42 6.59 -20.26
C GLN A 156 -12.31 5.38 -20.00
N LEU A 157 -11.69 4.27 -19.64
CA LEU A 157 -12.39 3.05 -19.24
C LEU A 157 -12.84 3.10 -17.78
N ALA A 158 -12.14 3.83 -16.93
CA ALA A 158 -12.50 4.01 -15.54
C ALA A 158 -11.99 5.37 -15.03
N ARG A 159 -12.65 5.88 -14.00
CA ARG A 159 -12.31 7.13 -13.34
C ARG A 159 -12.59 7.04 -11.85
N MET A 160 -11.68 7.60 -11.07
CA MET A 160 -11.84 7.80 -9.63
C MET A 160 -11.62 9.27 -9.28
N GLY A 161 -12.16 9.72 -8.15
CA GLY A 161 -11.95 11.07 -7.63
C GLY A 161 -13.24 11.83 -7.33
N GLU A 162 -13.25 13.12 -7.58
CA GLU A 162 -14.35 14.02 -7.23
C GLU A 162 -15.70 13.65 -7.84
N PRO A 163 -16.80 13.77 -7.08
CA PRO A 163 -18.14 13.38 -7.52
C PRO A 163 -18.84 14.49 -8.33
N ARG A 164 -18.27 14.92 -9.47
CA ARG A 164 -18.80 16.04 -10.29
C ARG A 164 -20.24 15.86 -10.73
N THR A 165 -20.77 14.65 -10.71
CA THR A 165 -22.12 14.29 -11.20
C THR A 165 -22.79 13.26 -10.30
N ALA A 166 -22.49 13.27 -9.00
CA ALA A 166 -23.00 12.29 -8.04
C ALA A 166 -24.53 12.22 -8.01
N GLN A 167 -25.23 13.35 -8.12
CA GLN A 167 -26.71 13.37 -8.12
C GLN A 167 -27.30 12.63 -9.32
N ALA A 168 -26.69 12.73 -10.50
CA ALA A 168 -27.17 12.03 -11.69
C ALA A 168 -27.13 10.50 -11.52
N LEU A 169 -26.15 9.98 -10.79
CA LEU A 169 -25.98 8.54 -10.55
C LEU A 169 -26.69 8.08 -9.27
N PHE A 170 -26.48 8.77 -8.15
CA PHE A 170 -26.89 8.31 -6.83
C PHE A 170 -28.22 8.94 -6.35
N GLY A 171 -28.78 9.90 -7.10
CA GLY A 171 -30.01 10.58 -6.71
C GLY A 171 -29.85 11.32 -5.38
N GLU A 172 -30.80 11.16 -4.44
CA GLU A 172 -30.77 11.81 -3.12
C GLU A 172 -29.51 11.47 -2.30
N LEU A 173 -28.95 10.28 -2.50
CA LEU A 173 -27.70 9.89 -1.82
C LEU A 173 -26.47 10.64 -2.37
N GLY A 174 -26.59 11.33 -3.50
CA GLY A 174 -25.51 12.09 -4.11
C GLY A 174 -24.89 13.16 -3.20
N GLU A 175 -25.70 13.73 -2.29
CA GLU A 175 -25.22 14.72 -1.29
C GLU A 175 -24.29 14.11 -0.23
N GLN A 176 -24.36 12.81 -0.01
CA GLN A 176 -23.53 12.08 0.94
C GLN A 176 -22.25 11.53 0.30
N VAL A 177 -22.10 11.68 -1.02
CA VAL A 177 -20.96 11.14 -1.77
C VAL A 177 -19.86 12.19 -1.84
N GLY A 178 -18.74 11.93 -1.18
CA GLY A 178 -17.53 12.75 -1.18
C GLY A 178 -16.53 12.37 -2.28
N SER A 179 -16.54 11.12 -2.75
CA SER A 179 -15.71 10.64 -3.87
C SER A 179 -16.37 9.47 -4.59
N VAL A 180 -15.97 9.24 -5.86
CA VAL A 180 -16.57 8.21 -6.72
C VAL A 180 -15.50 7.34 -7.40
N ALA A 181 -15.85 6.06 -7.62
CA ALA A 181 -15.16 5.17 -8.53
C ALA A 181 -16.14 4.71 -9.60
N MET A 182 -15.79 4.90 -10.86
CA MET A 182 -16.65 4.58 -12.00
C MET A 182 -15.89 3.77 -13.04
N ALA A 183 -16.58 2.82 -13.68
CA ALA A 183 -16.03 2.06 -14.81
C ALA A 183 -17.07 1.95 -15.92
N ARG A 184 -16.59 2.11 -17.16
CA ARG A 184 -17.38 1.97 -18.38
C ARG A 184 -17.76 0.52 -18.60
N MET A 185 -18.96 0.32 -19.09
CA MET A 185 -19.52 -0.96 -19.50
C MET A 185 -20.07 -0.88 -20.92
N ALA A 186 -19.99 -1.99 -21.64
CA ALA A 186 -20.63 -2.17 -22.93
C ALA A 186 -21.39 -3.51 -22.91
N ILE A 187 -22.71 -3.45 -22.84
CA ILE A 187 -23.55 -4.61 -22.56
C ILE A 187 -24.45 -4.90 -23.78
N TRP A 188 -24.67 -6.15 -24.04
CA TRP A 188 -25.50 -6.74 -25.13
C TRP A 188 -24.92 -6.56 -26.55
N THR A 189 -25.73 -7.00 -27.54
CA THR A 189 -25.42 -6.85 -28.96
C THR A 189 -26.69 -6.38 -29.68
N PRO A 190 -26.72 -5.19 -30.29
CA PRO A 190 -25.65 -4.20 -30.32
C PRO A 190 -25.30 -3.64 -28.92
N ALA A 191 -24.05 -3.28 -28.74
CA ALA A 191 -23.54 -2.84 -27.44
C ALA A 191 -24.18 -1.53 -27.00
N ARG A 192 -24.71 -1.50 -25.79
CA ARG A 192 -25.19 -0.28 -25.12
C ARG A 192 -24.17 0.16 -24.07
N GLN A 193 -23.84 1.43 -24.10
CA GLN A 193 -22.89 2.00 -23.14
C GLN A 193 -23.55 2.18 -21.78
N GLY A 194 -22.77 1.97 -20.74
CA GLY A 194 -23.20 2.13 -19.37
C GLY A 194 -22.04 2.38 -18.42
N VAL A 195 -22.35 2.58 -17.17
CA VAL A 195 -21.38 2.84 -16.10
C VAL A 195 -21.75 2.04 -14.86
N LEU A 196 -20.76 1.34 -14.30
CA LEU A 196 -20.80 0.89 -12.91
C LEU A 196 -20.19 1.98 -12.06
N ALA A 197 -20.88 2.41 -10.99
CA ALA A 197 -20.41 3.47 -10.11
C ALA A 197 -20.54 3.08 -8.64
N PHE A 198 -19.55 3.47 -7.87
CA PHE A 198 -19.54 3.39 -6.40
C PHE A 198 -19.29 4.76 -5.80
N GLY A 199 -20.04 5.12 -4.76
CA GLY A 199 -19.90 6.38 -4.03
C GLY A 199 -19.40 6.15 -2.60
N SER A 200 -18.34 6.85 -2.22
CA SER A 200 -17.81 6.90 -0.86
C SER A 200 -18.23 8.20 -0.17
N ALA A 201 -18.49 8.15 1.13
CA ALA A 201 -18.70 9.37 1.92
C ALA A 201 -17.39 10.15 2.13
N GLU A 202 -16.25 9.44 2.14
CA GLU A 202 -14.95 10.02 2.35
C GLU A 202 -14.47 10.77 1.10
N PRO A 203 -14.03 12.04 1.20
CA PRO A 203 -13.50 12.79 0.03
C PRO A 203 -12.27 12.12 -0.59
N ASN A 204 -11.46 11.44 0.21
CA ASN A 204 -10.28 10.69 -0.23
C ASN A 204 -10.52 9.18 -0.28
N GLY A 205 -11.77 8.72 -0.25
CA GLY A 205 -12.12 7.30 -0.36
C GLY A 205 -11.72 6.71 -1.70
N PHE A 206 -11.85 7.53 -2.76
CA PHE A 206 -11.34 7.24 -4.10
C PHE A 206 -10.56 8.45 -4.61
N THR A 207 -9.30 8.26 -4.96
CA THR A 207 -8.42 9.30 -5.53
C THR A 207 -7.98 8.93 -6.94
N GLU A 208 -7.61 9.93 -7.74
CA GLU A 208 -7.15 9.71 -9.13
C GLU A 208 -5.87 8.84 -9.21
N GLU A 209 -5.10 8.79 -8.12
CA GLU A 209 -3.87 7.99 -8.01
C GLU A 209 -4.15 6.51 -7.68
N MET A 210 -5.36 6.18 -7.23
CA MET A 210 -5.73 4.78 -6.96
C MET A 210 -5.92 4.03 -8.26
N GLY A 211 -5.45 2.77 -8.30
CA GLY A 211 -5.67 1.87 -9.43
C GLY A 211 -7.15 1.55 -9.63
N ALA A 212 -7.61 1.65 -10.86
CA ALA A 212 -9.02 1.40 -11.23
C ALA A 212 -9.32 -0.07 -11.57
N GLU A 213 -8.36 -0.97 -11.40
CA GLU A 213 -8.43 -2.36 -11.86
C GLU A 213 -9.57 -3.13 -11.23
N LEU A 214 -9.81 -2.94 -9.92
CA LEU A 214 -10.86 -3.66 -9.20
C LEU A 214 -12.26 -3.21 -9.63
N VAL A 215 -12.49 -1.92 -9.83
CA VAL A 215 -13.79 -1.43 -10.30
C VAL A 215 -14.02 -1.80 -11.75
N ALA A 216 -12.99 -1.75 -12.60
CA ALA A 216 -13.07 -2.21 -13.98
C ALA A 216 -13.34 -3.72 -14.06
N PHE A 217 -12.73 -4.51 -13.19
CA PHE A 217 -13.00 -5.94 -13.10
C PHE A 217 -14.46 -6.21 -12.69
N LEU A 218 -14.98 -5.53 -11.66
CA LEU A 218 -16.39 -5.66 -11.28
C LEU A 218 -17.32 -5.25 -12.40
N ALA A 219 -16.99 -4.19 -13.16
CA ALA A 219 -17.79 -3.78 -14.33
C ALA A 219 -17.87 -4.90 -15.38
N ARG A 220 -16.76 -5.62 -15.65
CA ARG A 220 -16.76 -6.78 -16.55
C ARG A 220 -17.62 -7.93 -16.03
N VAL A 221 -17.61 -8.17 -14.73
CA VAL A 221 -18.48 -9.18 -14.10
C VAL A 221 -19.95 -8.79 -14.27
N VAL A 222 -20.28 -7.52 -14.05
CA VAL A 222 -21.64 -6.99 -14.22
C VAL A 222 -22.09 -7.11 -15.68
N GLU A 223 -21.26 -6.76 -16.66
CA GLU A 223 -21.53 -6.93 -18.09
C GLU A 223 -21.92 -8.38 -18.39
N ARG A 224 -21.05 -9.33 -18.06
CA ARG A 224 -21.26 -10.74 -18.33
C ARG A 224 -22.44 -11.34 -17.60
N THR A 225 -22.73 -10.83 -16.40
CA THR A 225 -23.90 -11.28 -15.64
C THR A 225 -25.18 -10.73 -16.25
N ALA A 226 -25.20 -9.45 -16.64
CA ALA A 226 -26.35 -8.79 -17.23
C ALA A 226 -26.74 -9.36 -18.61
N GLU A 227 -25.78 -9.78 -19.43
CA GLU A 227 -25.98 -10.41 -20.75
C GLU A 227 -26.76 -11.74 -20.68
N ARG A 228 -26.90 -12.32 -19.49
CA ARG A 228 -27.69 -13.55 -19.29
C ARG A 228 -29.19 -13.33 -19.49
N TRP A 229 -29.65 -12.11 -19.41
CA TRP A 229 -31.06 -11.75 -19.56
C TRP A 229 -31.26 -10.76 -20.70
N PRO A 230 -32.25 -10.98 -21.56
CA PRO A 230 -32.56 -10.02 -22.61
C PRO A 230 -33.14 -8.74 -22.00
N VAL A 231 -32.90 -7.62 -22.64
CA VAL A 231 -33.60 -6.37 -22.37
C VAL A 231 -34.82 -6.34 -23.29
N LEU A 232 -36.00 -6.25 -22.72
CA LEU A 232 -37.25 -6.11 -23.44
C LEU A 232 -37.45 -4.63 -23.86
#